data_e83af4460110e206535400ca11002218
#
_entry.id   e83af4460110e206535400ca11002218
#
_cell.length_a   1.000
_cell.length_b   1.000
_cell.length_c   1.000
_cell.angle_alpha   90.00
_cell.angle_beta   90.00
_cell.angle_gamma   90.00
#
_symmetry.space_group_name_H-M   'P 1'
#
loop_
_entity.id
_entity.type
_entity.pdbx_description
1 polymer ?
#
loop_
_entity_poly.entity_id
_entity_poly.type
_entity_poly.pdbx_seq_one_letter_code
_entity_poly.pdbx_strand_id
1 'polypeptide(L)'
;EFGILDNLGTYYIGFNVNDPVFDGKTEEEAAKMREAISLLVDRQFIVENVGQTGQIPADSFVPEGMADGNGGVFKTADTSYYDATATGAGELETAKGLLEEAGYTFTDNGDGTYAVDPAISMTYLTNDGTAHIAVAESVQQDVALLGINLEIKSEDWNVFLEDRKSGNFTIAREGWLADYNDPVNMLEIFTSDSGNNDMQL
;
A
#
# COMPACT_ATOMS: atom_id res chain seq x y z
N GLU A 1 -20.01 19.06 22.13
CA GLU A 1 -18.73 18.50 22.52
C GLU A 1 -18.16 17.76 21.31
N PHE A 2 -16.89 18.01 20.97
CA PHE A 2 -16.16 17.26 19.94
C PHE A 2 -15.47 16.09 20.64
N GLY A 3 -15.75 14.86 20.20
CA GLY A 3 -15.12 13.63 20.71
C GLY A 3 -14.36 12.94 19.58
N ILE A 4 -13.14 12.49 19.87
CA ILE A 4 -12.37 11.59 18.99
C ILE A 4 -12.68 10.18 19.45
N LEU A 5 -13.09 9.33 18.52
CA LEU A 5 -13.29 7.89 18.73
C LEU A 5 -12.39 7.14 17.77
N ASP A 6 -11.62 6.20 18.32
CA ASP A 6 -10.82 5.31 17.51
C ASP A 6 -11.70 4.31 16.77
N ASN A 7 -11.45 4.13 15.48
CA ASN A 7 -12.12 3.15 14.65
C ASN A 7 -11.18 1.96 14.39
N LEU A 8 -11.73 0.74 14.49
CA LEU A 8 -11.01 -0.47 14.06
C LEU A 8 -11.01 -0.52 12.53
N GLY A 9 -9.96 -0.04 11.93
CA GLY A 9 -9.83 -0.04 10.48
C GLY A 9 -8.43 0.31 10.01
N THR A 10 -8.11 -0.13 8.79
CA THR A 10 -6.83 0.12 8.15
C THR A 10 -7.06 0.62 6.73
N TYR A 11 -6.45 1.77 6.39
CA TYR A 11 -6.30 2.20 5.01
C TYR A 11 -4.93 1.76 4.50
N TYR A 12 -4.90 1.25 3.27
CA TYR A 12 -3.69 0.70 2.67
C TYR A 12 -3.71 0.88 1.15
N ILE A 13 -2.60 0.59 0.51
CA ILE A 13 -2.52 0.42 -0.93
C ILE A 13 -2.57 -1.08 -1.25
N GLY A 14 -3.39 -1.46 -2.22
CA GLY A 14 -3.50 -2.84 -2.71
C GLY A 14 -2.87 -2.97 -4.09
N PHE A 15 -2.17 -4.07 -4.34
CA PHE A 15 -1.63 -4.39 -5.66
C PHE A 15 -2.55 -5.39 -6.37
N ASN A 16 -2.88 -5.13 -7.62
CA ASN A 16 -3.44 -6.16 -8.48
C ASN A 16 -2.32 -7.15 -8.84
N VAL A 17 -2.37 -8.36 -8.28
CA VAL A 17 -1.32 -9.36 -8.50
C VAL A 17 -1.26 -9.90 -9.93
N ASN A 18 -2.31 -9.65 -10.73
CA ASN A 18 -2.41 -10.03 -12.14
C ASN A 18 -2.10 -8.84 -13.09
N ASP A 19 -1.61 -7.71 -12.58
CA ASP A 19 -1.25 -6.57 -13.43
C ASP A 19 -0.07 -6.92 -14.35
N PRO A 20 -0.10 -6.49 -15.63
CA PRO A 20 0.97 -6.76 -16.59
C PRO A 20 2.37 -6.30 -16.17
N VAL A 21 2.51 -5.41 -15.20
CA VAL A 21 3.83 -5.01 -14.67
C VAL A 21 4.60 -6.19 -14.08
N PHE A 22 3.89 -7.25 -13.67
CA PHE A 22 4.46 -8.48 -13.12
C PHE A 22 4.67 -9.58 -14.16
N ASP A 23 4.30 -9.36 -15.43
CA ASP A 23 4.44 -10.35 -16.49
C ASP A 23 5.90 -10.81 -16.67
N GLY A 24 6.08 -12.10 -16.77
CA GLY A 24 7.40 -12.71 -16.93
C GLY A 24 8.25 -12.78 -15.67
N LYS A 25 7.74 -12.30 -14.54
CA LYS A 25 8.35 -12.45 -13.21
C LYS A 25 7.93 -13.77 -12.56
N THR A 26 8.81 -14.35 -11.77
CA THR A 26 8.44 -15.40 -10.83
C THR A 26 7.59 -14.80 -9.70
N GLU A 27 6.87 -15.65 -8.96
CA GLU A 27 6.11 -15.20 -7.78
C GLU A 27 7.01 -14.49 -6.76
N GLU A 28 8.23 -14.99 -6.55
CA GLU A 28 9.20 -14.38 -5.65
C GLU A 28 9.66 -13.01 -6.13
N GLU A 29 9.96 -12.84 -7.42
CA GLU A 29 10.35 -11.56 -8.00
C GLU A 29 9.20 -10.54 -7.94
N ALA A 30 7.98 -10.96 -8.26
CA ALA A 30 6.79 -10.11 -8.14
C ALA A 30 6.52 -9.70 -6.67
N ALA A 31 6.73 -10.60 -5.71
CA ALA A 31 6.63 -10.28 -4.28
C ALA A 31 7.67 -9.24 -3.87
N LYS A 32 8.92 -9.37 -4.30
CA LYS A 32 9.99 -8.39 -4.04
C LYS A 32 9.67 -7.02 -4.64
N MET A 33 9.06 -6.97 -5.83
CA MET A 33 8.61 -5.70 -6.42
C MET A 33 7.55 -5.02 -5.54
N ARG A 34 6.55 -5.76 -5.07
CA ARG A 34 5.50 -5.23 -4.18
C ARG A 34 6.07 -4.79 -2.83
N GLU A 35 6.98 -5.56 -2.26
CA GLU A 35 7.68 -5.23 -1.02
C GLU A 35 8.51 -3.95 -1.17
N ALA A 36 9.32 -3.83 -2.23
CA ALA A 36 10.10 -2.63 -2.51
C ALA A 36 9.24 -1.37 -2.57
N ILE A 37 8.13 -1.41 -3.30
CA ILE A 37 7.21 -0.27 -3.39
C ILE A 37 6.58 0.02 -2.02
N SER A 38 6.21 -1.01 -1.27
CA SER A 38 5.63 -0.84 0.08
C SER A 38 6.62 -0.18 1.05
N LEU A 39 7.91 -0.50 0.97
CA LEU A 39 8.96 0.12 1.80
C LEU A 39 9.20 1.58 1.45
N LEU A 40 9.01 1.99 0.19
CA LEU A 40 9.16 3.38 -0.24
C LEU A 40 8.08 4.32 0.29
N VAL A 41 6.89 3.82 0.64
CA VAL A 41 5.78 4.66 1.10
C VAL A 41 6.08 5.28 2.45
N ASP A 42 6.24 6.62 2.51
CA ASP A 42 6.43 7.36 3.75
C ASP A 42 5.11 7.48 4.55
N ARG A 43 4.84 6.45 5.34
CA ARG A 43 3.61 6.36 6.15
C ARG A 43 3.53 7.44 7.20
N GLN A 44 4.67 7.80 7.79
CA GLN A 44 4.73 8.84 8.82
C GLN A 44 4.36 10.21 8.22
N PHE A 45 4.94 10.54 7.07
CA PHE A 45 4.59 11.76 6.36
C PHE A 45 3.09 11.81 6.02
N ILE A 46 2.53 10.72 5.52
CA ILE A 46 1.12 10.62 5.15
C ILE A 46 0.21 10.89 6.37
N VAL A 47 0.45 10.26 7.51
CA VAL A 47 -0.41 10.45 8.68
C VAL A 47 -0.26 11.85 9.29
N GLU A 48 0.94 12.43 9.29
CA GLU A 48 1.22 13.75 9.87
C GLU A 48 0.81 14.91 8.99
N ASN A 49 0.96 14.79 7.68
CA ASN A 49 0.83 15.91 6.74
C ASN A 49 -0.40 15.83 5.83
N VAL A 50 -0.90 14.61 5.56
CA VAL A 50 -2.06 14.39 4.71
C VAL A 50 -3.29 14.02 5.55
N GLY A 51 -3.20 12.98 6.36
CA GLY A 51 -4.31 12.47 7.18
C GLY A 51 -4.74 13.44 8.26
N GLN A 52 -3.83 13.79 9.15
CA GLN A 52 -4.00 14.78 10.23
C GLN A 52 -5.21 14.57 11.15
N THR A 53 -5.74 13.34 11.24
CA THR A 53 -6.92 13.01 12.04
C THR A 53 -6.62 12.01 13.17
N GLY A 54 -5.32 11.86 13.52
CA GLY A 54 -4.87 11.01 14.63
C GLY A 54 -4.62 9.56 14.23
N GLN A 55 -4.56 9.25 12.92
CA GLN A 55 -4.13 7.94 12.46
C GLN A 55 -2.69 7.66 12.89
N ILE A 56 -2.37 6.37 13.01
CA ILE A 56 -1.01 5.88 13.22
C ILE A 56 -0.56 5.09 11.99
N PRO A 57 0.75 5.09 11.67
CA PRO A 57 1.28 4.24 10.61
C PRO A 57 0.97 2.77 10.90
N ALA A 58 0.36 2.09 9.93
CA ALA A 58 0.02 0.67 10.05
C ALA A 58 1.22 -0.20 9.66
N ASP A 59 1.46 -1.27 10.41
CA ASP A 59 2.48 -2.29 10.16
C ASP A 59 1.86 -3.66 9.82
N SER A 60 0.52 -3.73 9.80
CA SER A 60 -0.26 -4.91 9.42
C SER A 60 -1.67 -4.52 9.00
N PHE A 61 -2.41 -5.46 8.40
CA PHE A 61 -3.81 -5.23 8.02
C PHE A 61 -4.77 -5.18 9.21
N VAL A 62 -4.46 -5.89 10.29
CA VAL A 62 -5.28 -5.89 11.50
C VAL A 62 -4.90 -4.68 12.36
N PRO A 63 -5.83 -3.76 12.64
CA PRO A 63 -5.55 -2.57 13.45
C PRO A 63 -5.30 -2.92 14.92
N GLU A 64 -4.66 -2.00 15.61
CA GLU A 64 -4.50 -2.10 17.07
C GLU A 64 -5.84 -2.07 17.79
N GLY A 65 -5.90 -2.74 18.94
CA GLY A 65 -7.11 -2.79 19.77
C GLY A 65 -8.14 -3.83 19.35
N MET A 66 -7.93 -4.55 18.25
CA MET A 66 -8.83 -5.64 17.85
C MET A 66 -8.68 -6.84 18.80
N ALA A 67 -9.82 -7.43 19.22
CA ALA A 67 -9.85 -8.51 20.20
C ALA A 67 -9.24 -9.81 19.64
N ASP A 68 -8.62 -10.61 20.53
CA ASP A 68 -8.08 -11.95 20.21
C ASP A 68 -9.08 -13.09 20.47
N GLY A 69 -10.29 -12.76 20.90
CA GLY A 69 -11.32 -13.73 21.31
C GLY A 69 -11.09 -14.37 22.70
N ASN A 70 -9.97 -14.09 23.37
CA ASN A 70 -9.60 -14.66 24.67
C ASN A 70 -9.52 -13.61 25.78
N GLY A 71 -9.98 -12.39 25.52
CA GLY A 71 -9.98 -11.27 26.45
C GLY A 71 -8.74 -10.39 26.38
N GLY A 72 -7.87 -10.59 25.39
CA GLY A 72 -6.72 -9.78 25.03
C GLY A 72 -6.90 -9.07 23.68
N VAL A 73 -5.78 -8.62 23.12
CA VAL A 73 -5.68 -8.01 21.79
C VAL A 73 -4.94 -8.93 20.83
N PHE A 74 -5.39 -8.97 19.58
CA PHE A 74 -4.81 -9.84 18.55
C PHE A 74 -3.42 -9.36 18.14
N LYS A 75 -3.25 -8.04 17.97
CA LYS A 75 -2.01 -7.49 17.46
C LYS A 75 -0.92 -7.50 18.54
N THR A 76 0.20 -8.13 18.22
CA THR A 76 1.41 -8.19 19.02
C THR A 76 2.61 -7.84 18.14
N ALA A 77 3.81 -7.69 18.71
CA ALA A 77 5.02 -7.45 17.92
C ALA A 77 5.29 -8.53 16.85
N ASP A 78 4.82 -9.76 17.09
CA ASP A 78 4.99 -10.88 16.15
C ASP A 78 4.01 -10.84 14.96
N THR A 79 3.03 -9.93 14.97
CA THR A 79 2.04 -9.76 13.89
C THR A 79 2.35 -8.59 12.96
N SER A 80 3.44 -7.88 13.18
CA SER A 80 3.91 -6.82 12.30
C SER A 80 4.65 -7.40 11.10
N TYR A 81 4.38 -6.85 9.91
CA TYR A 81 5.03 -7.30 8.67
C TYR A 81 6.32 -6.52 8.37
N TYR A 82 6.43 -5.31 8.89
CA TYR A 82 7.56 -4.40 8.70
C TYR A 82 7.56 -3.34 9.81
N ASP A 83 8.63 -2.57 9.89
CA ASP A 83 8.70 -1.40 10.78
C ASP A 83 7.94 -0.23 10.14
N ALA A 84 6.76 0.09 10.67
CA ALA A 84 5.93 1.19 10.16
C ALA A 84 6.55 2.59 10.36
N THR A 85 7.61 2.69 11.19
CA THR A 85 8.38 3.93 11.40
C THR A 85 9.58 4.04 10.47
N ALA A 86 10.00 2.95 9.84
CA ALA A 86 10.94 2.97 8.74
C ALA A 86 10.22 3.49 7.49
N THR A 87 10.62 4.64 6.99
CA THR A 87 9.85 5.37 5.98
C THR A 87 10.69 5.70 4.76
N GLY A 88 10.04 5.66 3.62
CA GLY A 88 10.42 6.15 2.29
C GLY A 88 11.92 6.23 2.01
N ALA A 89 12.49 7.41 2.19
CA ALA A 89 13.89 7.65 1.89
C ALA A 89 14.89 6.84 2.74
N GLY A 90 14.50 6.41 3.95
CA GLY A 90 15.34 5.55 4.81
C GLY A 90 15.47 4.13 4.25
N GLU A 91 14.49 3.67 3.49
CA GLU A 91 14.42 2.33 2.90
C GLU A 91 14.81 2.30 1.41
N LEU A 92 15.28 3.42 0.86
CA LEU A 92 15.58 3.55 -0.57
C LEU A 92 16.55 2.48 -1.08
N GLU A 93 17.65 2.22 -0.36
CA GLU A 93 18.64 1.23 -0.75
C GLU A 93 18.10 -0.22 -0.56
N THR A 94 17.29 -0.47 0.47
CA THR A 94 16.63 -1.76 0.67
C THR A 94 15.66 -2.04 -0.49
N ALA A 95 14.81 -1.08 -0.81
CA ALA A 95 13.85 -1.18 -1.91
C ALA A 95 14.55 -1.37 -3.26
N LYS A 96 15.64 -0.62 -3.51
CA LYS A 96 16.47 -0.78 -4.70
C LYS A 96 17.04 -2.19 -4.80
N GLY A 97 17.60 -2.72 -3.70
CA GLY A 97 18.14 -4.08 -3.66
C GLY A 97 17.11 -5.15 -3.98
N LEU A 98 15.89 -5.03 -3.46
CA LEU A 98 14.78 -5.94 -3.78
C LEU A 98 14.41 -5.90 -5.27
N LEU A 99 14.41 -4.72 -5.89
CA LEU A 99 14.15 -4.59 -7.32
C LEU A 99 15.32 -5.13 -8.16
N GLU A 100 16.58 -4.99 -7.71
CA GLU A 100 17.75 -5.62 -8.35
C GLU A 100 17.62 -7.15 -8.31
N GLU A 101 17.17 -7.72 -7.20
CA GLU A 101 16.90 -9.16 -7.09
C GLU A 101 15.72 -9.60 -7.98
N ALA A 102 14.79 -8.69 -8.29
CA ALA A 102 13.71 -8.91 -9.26
C ALA A 102 14.14 -8.66 -10.72
N GLY A 103 15.44 -8.42 -10.97
CA GLY A 103 16.02 -8.34 -12.32
C GLY A 103 16.06 -6.93 -12.93
N TYR A 104 15.94 -5.88 -12.13
CA TYR A 104 16.10 -4.49 -12.55
C TYR A 104 17.53 -4.00 -12.31
N THR A 105 17.93 -2.96 -13.03
CA THR A 105 19.22 -2.28 -12.85
C THR A 105 19.00 -0.79 -12.63
N PHE A 106 19.90 -0.17 -11.89
CA PHE A 106 19.77 1.24 -11.52
C PHE A 106 20.99 2.04 -11.91
N THR A 107 20.77 3.26 -12.36
CA THR A 107 21.82 4.26 -12.60
C THR A 107 21.57 5.43 -11.66
N ASP A 108 22.57 5.76 -10.84
CA ASP A 108 22.51 6.92 -9.94
C ASP A 108 22.56 8.22 -10.76
N ASN A 109 21.58 9.10 -10.56
CA ASN A 109 21.50 10.40 -11.23
C ASN A 109 22.37 11.48 -10.53
N GLY A 110 22.91 11.18 -9.34
CA GLY A 110 23.76 12.09 -8.58
C GLY A 110 23.01 13.15 -7.78
N ASP A 111 21.69 13.08 -7.71
CA ASP A 111 20.81 14.00 -6.98
C ASP A 111 19.96 13.29 -5.89
N GLY A 112 20.29 12.05 -5.60
CA GLY A 112 19.54 11.20 -4.66
C GLY A 112 18.40 10.43 -5.30
N THR A 113 18.31 10.45 -6.63
CA THR A 113 17.34 9.63 -7.41
C THR A 113 18.09 8.66 -8.33
N TYR A 114 17.36 7.68 -8.84
CA TYR A 114 17.87 6.67 -9.75
C TYR A 114 17.02 6.59 -11.03
N ALA A 115 17.65 6.19 -12.12
CA ALA A 115 16.96 5.70 -13.31
C ALA A 115 16.93 4.17 -13.28
N VAL A 116 15.77 3.57 -13.57
CA VAL A 116 15.55 2.10 -13.56
C VAL A 116 15.50 1.55 -14.98
N ASP A 117 16.11 0.40 -15.22
CA ASP A 117 16.07 -0.33 -16.47
C ASP A 117 15.86 -1.86 -16.22
N PRO A 118 14.86 -2.50 -16.88
CA PRO A 118 13.85 -1.90 -17.74
C PRO A 118 12.93 -0.92 -16.99
N ALA A 119 12.32 0.01 -17.73
CA ALA A 119 11.42 1.01 -17.14
C ALA A 119 10.23 0.35 -16.45
N ILE A 120 9.87 0.84 -15.26
CA ILE A 120 8.70 0.42 -14.50
C ILE A 120 7.65 1.52 -14.63
N SER A 121 6.47 1.18 -15.15
CA SER A 121 5.32 2.08 -15.23
C SER A 121 4.10 1.42 -14.61
N MET A 122 3.44 2.14 -13.72
CA MET A 122 2.30 1.66 -12.94
C MET A 122 1.18 2.69 -12.92
N THR A 123 -0.02 2.25 -12.62
CA THR A 123 -1.20 3.09 -12.41
C THR A 123 -1.63 3.01 -10.95
N TYR A 124 -1.83 4.17 -10.31
CA TYR A 124 -2.45 4.28 -9.00
C TYR A 124 -3.90 4.72 -9.15
N LEU A 125 -4.83 3.83 -8.88
CA LEU A 125 -6.27 4.09 -8.92
C LEU A 125 -6.75 4.63 -7.58
N THR A 126 -7.43 5.78 -7.59
CA THR A 126 -8.07 6.39 -6.42
C THR A 126 -9.39 7.04 -6.79
N ASN A 127 -10.24 7.30 -5.79
CA ASN A 127 -11.40 8.16 -5.99
C ASN A 127 -11.01 9.65 -5.88
N ASP A 128 -11.89 10.54 -6.35
CA ASP A 128 -11.70 11.99 -6.48
C ASP A 128 -11.67 12.79 -5.16
N GLY A 129 -11.59 12.11 -4.02
CA GLY A 129 -11.43 12.77 -2.71
C GLY A 129 -10.05 13.40 -2.56
N THR A 130 -9.99 14.68 -2.19
CA THR A 130 -8.76 15.47 -2.09
C THR A 130 -7.67 14.80 -1.24
N ALA A 131 -8.04 14.23 -0.07
CA ALA A 131 -7.08 13.55 0.79
C ALA A 131 -6.53 12.27 0.16
N HIS A 132 -7.34 11.53 -0.60
CA HIS A 132 -6.91 10.31 -1.28
C HIS A 132 -6.00 10.62 -2.47
N ILE A 133 -6.26 11.70 -3.18
CA ILE A 133 -5.36 12.19 -4.24
C ILE A 133 -4.02 12.61 -3.63
N ALA A 134 -4.02 13.33 -2.51
CA ALA A 134 -2.79 13.74 -1.84
C ALA A 134 -1.95 12.54 -1.33
N VAL A 135 -2.60 11.45 -0.89
CA VAL A 135 -1.89 10.19 -0.58
C VAL A 135 -1.25 9.61 -1.85
N ALA A 136 -1.99 9.56 -2.96
CA ALA A 136 -1.46 9.04 -4.22
C ALA A 136 -0.28 9.87 -4.73
N GLU A 137 -0.33 11.20 -4.59
CA GLU A 137 0.77 12.12 -4.93
C GLU A 137 2.00 11.89 -4.05
N SER A 138 1.81 11.61 -2.75
CA SER A 138 2.92 11.23 -1.87
C SER A 138 3.58 9.94 -2.33
N VAL A 139 2.80 8.88 -2.56
CA VAL A 139 3.32 7.61 -3.07
C VAL A 139 4.03 7.78 -4.42
N GLN A 140 3.49 8.62 -5.32
CA GLN A 140 4.10 8.91 -6.61
C GLN A 140 5.50 9.54 -6.44
N GLN A 141 5.65 10.48 -5.51
CA GLN A 141 6.94 11.11 -5.22
C GLN A 141 7.93 10.10 -4.61
N ASP A 142 7.46 9.26 -3.70
CA ASP A 142 8.29 8.26 -3.04
C ASP A 142 8.87 7.25 -4.05
N VAL A 143 8.04 6.68 -4.93
CA VAL A 143 8.51 5.69 -5.92
C VAL A 143 9.35 6.32 -7.04
N ALA A 144 9.16 7.61 -7.32
CA ALA A 144 9.95 8.34 -8.30
C ALA A 144 11.44 8.44 -7.91
N LEU A 145 11.79 8.29 -6.63
CA LEU A 145 13.19 8.22 -6.17
C LEU A 145 13.95 7.08 -6.85
N LEU A 146 13.30 5.98 -7.17
CA LEU A 146 13.85 4.85 -7.94
C LEU A 146 13.52 4.88 -9.44
N GLY A 147 13.09 6.03 -9.97
CA GLY A 147 12.78 6.18 -11.39
C GLY A 147 11.50 5.46 -11.84
N ILE A 148 10.67 5.01 -10.91
CA ILE A 148 9.40 4.36 -11.21
C ILE A 148 8.38 5.43 -11.63
N ASN A 149 7.76 5.23 -12.80
CA ASN A 149 6.68 6.09 -13.27
C ASN A 149 5.35 5.59 -12.70
N LEU A 150 4.68 6.40 -11.90
CA LEU A 150 3.36 6.12 -11.34
C LEU A 150 2.34 7.14 -11.85
N GLU A 151 1.40 6.70 -12.69
CA GLU A 151 0.30 7.52 -13.17
C GLU A 151 -0.85 7.47 -12.16
N ILE A 152 -1.34 8.65 -11.74
CA ILE A 152 -2.50 8.73 -10.83
C ILE A 152 -3.77 8.80 -11.67
N LYS A 153 -4.66 7.83 -11.48
CA LYS A 153 -5.99 7.77 -12.06
C LYS A 153 -7.01 8.07 -10.98
N SER A 154 -7.55 9.29 -10.98
CA SER A 154 -8.59 9.73 -10.04
C SER A 154 -9.95 9.70 -10.70
N GLU A 155 -10.93 9.06 -10.07
CA GLU A 155 -12.24 8.81 -10.64
C GLU A 155 -13.38 9.13 -9.68
N ASP A 156 -14.58 9.36 -10.23
CA ASP A 156 -15.81 9.35 -9.44
C ASP A 156 -15.96 8.03 -8.69
N TRP A 157 -16.56 8.09 -7.50
CA TRP A 157 -16.65 6.95 -6.59
C TRP A 157 -17.20 5.66 -7.24
N ASN A 158 -18.24 5.77 -8.09
CA ASN A 158 -18.84 4.58 -8.68
C ASN A 158 -17.93 3.96 -9.75
N VAL A 159 -17.28 4.80 -10.55
CA VAL A 159 -16.32 4.36 -11.57
C VAL A 159 -15.09 3.74 -10.89
N PHE A 160 -14.58 4.38 -9.84
CA PHE A 160 -13.51 3.84 -9.01
C PHE A 160 -13.82 2.44 -8.50
N LEU A 161 -15.03 2.20 -7.98
CA LEU A 161 -15.43 0.88 -7.48
C LEU A 161 -15.50 -0.17 -8.59
N GLU A 162 -16.00 0.19 -9.78
CA GLU A 162 -16.06 -0.70 -10.94
C GLU A 162 -14.67 -1.06 -11.44
N ASP A 163 -13.79 -0.08 -11.60
CA ASP A 163 -12.43 -0.28 -12.08
C ASP A 163 -11.59 -1.08 -11.07
N ARG A 164 -11.77 -0.82 -9.78
CA ARG A 164 -11.12 -1.60 -8.72
C ARG A 164 -11.54 -3.07 -8.76
N LYS A 165 -12.83 -3.35 -8.83
CA LYS A 165 -13.34 -4.73 -8.94
C LYS A 165 -12.94 -5.44 -10.24
N SER A 166 -12.73 -4.67 -11.30
CA SER A 166 -12.30 -5.19 -12.60
C SER A 166 -10.79 -5.37 -12.72
N GLY A 167 -10.01 -4.92 -11.72
CA GLY A 167 -8.55 -4.99 -11.74
C GLY A 167 -7.90 -3.99 -12.71
N ASN A 168 -8.55 -2.87 -13.02
CA ASN A 168 -8.04 -1.84 -13.94
C ASN A 168 -7.03 -0.91 -13.25
N PHE A 169 -6.03 -1.48 -12.57
CA PHE A 169 -5.00 -0.76 -11.81
C PHE A 169 -3.78 -1.65 -11.56
N THR A 170 -2.63 -1.05 -11.32
CA THR A 170 -1.48 -1.73 -10.70
C THR A 170 -1.56 -1.62 -9.19
N ILE A 171 -1.82 -0.40 -8.68
CA ILE A 171 -2.00 -0.08 -7.26
C ILE A 171 -3.36 0.61 -7.11
N ALA A 172 -4.13 0.25 -6.10
CA ALA A 172 -5.36 0.96 -5.76
C ALA A 172 -5.35 1.43 -4.31
N ARG A 173 -6.03 2.57 -4.09
CA ARG A 173 -6.43 2.98 -2.76
C ARG A 173 -7.42 1.98 -2.20
N GLU A 174 -7.09 1.43 -1.04
CA GLU A 174 -7.89 0.46 -0.33
C GLU A 174 -8.16 0.91 1.10
N GLY A 175 -9.07 0.22 1.77
CA GLY A 175 -9.35 0.42 3.17
C GLY A 175 -10.50 -0.46 3.63
N TRP A 176 -10.41 -0.91 4.86
CA TRP A 176 -11.46 -1.68 5.51
C TRP A 176 -11.70 -1.15 6.92
N LEU A 177 -12.94 -0.85 7.24
CA LEU A 177 -13.41 -0.58 8.59
C LEU A 177 -14.13 -1.82 9.08
N ALA A 178 -13.74 -2.33 10.24
CA ALA A 178 -14.30 -3.57 10.77
C ALA A 178 -15.80 -3.44 11.07
N ASP A 179 -16.59 -4.38 10.57
CA ASP A 179 -18.02 -4.50 10.88
C ASP A 179 -18.24 -5.07 12.29
N TYR A 180 -17.27 -5.84 12.79
CA TYR A 180 -17.26 -6.41 14.13
C TYR A 180 -15.81 -6.61 14.61
N ASN A 181 -15.64 -6.69 15.94
CA ASN A 181 -14.32 -6.74 16.57
C ASN A 181 -13.75 -8.18 16.58
N ASP A 182 -13.29 -8.65 15.42
CA ASP A 182 -12.59 -9.92 15.24
C ASP A 182 -11.63 -9.80 14.05
N PRO A 183 -10.38 -10.25 14.15
CA PRO A 183 -9.38 -10.18 13.09
C PRO A 183 -9.81 -10.83 11.77
N VAL A 184 -10.68 -11.85 11.80
CA VAL A 184 -11.18 -12.48 10.59
C VAL A 184 -11.90 -11.49 9.69
N ASN A 185 -12.58 -10.47 10.26
CA ASN A 185 -13.25 -9.43 9.47
C ASN A 185 -12.27 -8.58 8.63
N MET A 186 -11.04 -8.42 9.12
CA MET A 186 -9.97 -7.71 8.39
C MET A 186 -9.26 -8.58 7.38
N LEU A 187 -9.26 -9.91 7.56
CA LEU A 187 -8.43 -10.84 6.79
C LEU A 187 -9.24 -11.65 5.75
N GLU A 188 -10.53 -11.89 5.99
CA GLU A 188 -11.39 -12.64 5.05
C GLU A 188 -11.53 -11.97 3.68
N ILE A 189 -11.33 -10.65 3.60
CA ILE A 189 -11.38 -9.90 2.33
C ILE A 189 -10.27 -10.30 1.36
N PHE A 190 -9.22 -10.98 1.83
CA PHE A 190 -8.08 -11.43 1.02
C PHE A 190 -8.20 -12.89 0.56
N THR A 191 -9.30 -13.55 0.88
CA THR A 191 -9.51 -14.92 0.40
C THR A 191 -9.99 -14.95 -1.04
N SER A 192 -9.62 -15.98 -1.79
CA SER A 192 -9.92 -16.11 -3.23
C SER A 192 -11.41 -16.16 -3.57
N ASP A 193 -12.27 -16.53 -2.61
CA ASP A 193 -13.73 -16.58 -2.75
C ASP A 193 -14.43 -15.31 -2.21
N SER A 194 -13.69 -14.37 -1.66
CA SER A 194 -14.24 -13.11 -1.17
C SER A 194 -14.65 -12.18 -2.33
N GLY A 195 -15.86 -11.65 -2.28
CA GLY A 195 -16.32 -10.59 -3.19
C GLY A 195 -15.62 -9.25 -2.99
N ASN A 196 -14.76 -9.12 -1.95
CA ASN A 196 -13.97 -7.94 -1.63
C ASN A 196 -12.47 -8.14 -1.91
N ASN A 197 -12.09 -9.26 -2.54
CA ASN A 197 -10.72 -9.51 -2.98
C ASN A 197 -10.43 -8.74 -4.28
N ASP A 198 -10.36 -7.42 -4.19
CA ASP A 198 -10.12 -6.54 -5.35
C ASP A 198 -8.67 -6.65 -5.87
N MET A 199 -7.74 -7.15 -5.04
CA MET A 199 -6.34 -7.41 -5.41
C MET A 199 -6.14 -8.71 -6.19
N GLN A 200 -7.18 -9.53 -6.32
CA GLN A 200 -7.22 -10.78 -7.09
C GLN A 200 -6.22 -11.86 -6.61
N LEU A 201 -6.04 -11.93 -5.29
CA LEU A 201 -5.20 -12.92 -4.61
C LEU A 201 -5.76 -14.35 -4.75
#